data_f224a6e46dca24929443e765c8d8d345
#
_entry.id   f224a6e46dca24929443e765c8d8d345
#
_cell.length_a   1.000
_cell.length_b   1.000
_cell.length_c   1.000
_cell.angle_alpha   90.00
_cell.angle_beta   90.00
_cell.angle_gamma   90.00
#
_symmetry.space_group_name_H-M   'P 1'
#
loop_
_entity.id
_entity.type
_entity.pdbx_description
1 polymer ?
#
loop_
_entity_poly.entity_id
_entity_poly.type
_entity_poly.pdbx_seq_one_letter_code
_entity_poly.pdbx_strand_id
1 'polypeptide(L)'
;MGKAIKTEKGRRAIGAVKITVIVVCLATVIISATFFAVKSILKAEFPMKYQDKISLYAETYGVPEDLLYGVIHTESGYDEKAKSHAGAIGLTQITPETFLWLQTKTGENLPEEALYDADTSVKYCAVFYGLLLKEFGGDEKTAIAAYHAGRGQVNAWLRDPDISPDGKTLVNIPESETKKYVEKVQRAVSIYDKLYKKELNKI
;
A
#
# COMPACT_ATOMS: atom_id res chain seq x y z
N MET A 1 12.96 -69.44 14.41
CA MET A 1 13.73 -68.28 13.89
C MET A 1 12.88 -67.25 13.11
N GLY A 2 11.89 -67.62 12.32
CA GLY A 2 11.08 -66.68 11.50
C GLY A 2 10.15 -65.71 12.25
N LYS A 3 9.64 -66.07 13.46
CA LYS A 3 8.73 -65.21 14.23
C LYS A 3 9.42 -64.01 14.90
N ALA A 4 10.65 -64.11 15.31
CA ALA A 4 11.44 -63.03 15.93
C ALA A 4 11.82 -61.95 14.90
N ILE A 5 12.21 -62.33 13.69
CA ILE A 5 12.58 -61.43 12.60
C ILE A 5 11.37 -60.59 12.15
N LYS A 6 10.13 -61.17 12.13
CA LYS A 6 8.92 -60.49 11.75
C LYS A 6 8.48 -59.40 12.77
N THR A 7 8.71 -59.65 14.07
CA THR A 7 8.41 -58.70 15.15
C THR A 7 9.43 -57.56 15.22
N GLU A 8 10.70 -57.78 14.91
CA GLU A 8 11.72 -56.75 14.89
C GLU A 8 11.52 -55.75 13.72
N LYS A 9 11.20 -56.27 12.53
CA LYS A 9 10.86 -55.45 11.35
C LYS A 9 9.60 -54.60 11.59
N GLY A 10 8.61 -55.14 12.30
CA GLY A 10 7.42 -54.37 12.71
C GLY A 10 7.72 -53.26 13.70
N ARG A 11 8.58 -53.52 14.70
CA ARG A 11 9.00 -52.49 15.67
C ARG A 11 9.82 -51.35 15.02
N ARG A 12 10.70 -51.67 14.07
CA ARG A 12 11.47 -50.67 13.30
C ARG A 12 10.56 -49.83 12.41
N ALA A 13 9.57 -50.40 11.76
CA ALA A 13 8.57 -49.68 10.96
C ALA A 13 7.74 -48.75 11.83
N ILE A 14 7.25 -49.14 12.99
CA ILE A 14 6.52 -48.30 13.94
C ILE A 14 7.41 -47.17 14.46
N GLY A 15 8.68 -47.44 14.74
CA GLY A 15 9.67 -46.42 15.14
C GLY A 15 9.87 -45.38 14.06
N ALA A 16 10.06 -45.78 12.80
CA ALA A 16 10.19 -44.89 11.66
C ALA A 16 8.96 -43.98 11.48
N VAL A 17 7.75 -44.53 11.54
CA VAL A 17 6.49 -43.77 11.45
C VAL A 17 6.39 -42.74 12.58
N LYS A 18 6.72 -43.10 13.82
CA LYS A 18 6.71 -42.15 14.94
C LYS A 18 7.69 -40.98 14.72
N ILE A 19 8.91 -41.29 14.26
CA ILE A 19 9.91 -40.25 13.96
C ILE A 19 9.42 -39.33 12.85
N THR A 20 8.86 -39.87 11.77
CA THR A 20 8.29 -39.09 10.68
C THR A 20 7.17 -38.13 11.17
N VAL A 21 6.24 -38.66 11.99
CA VAL A 21 5.18 -37.82 12.57
C VAL A 21 5.74 -36.69 13.43
N ILE A 22 6.73 -36.99 14.28
CA ILE A 22 7.37 -35.95 15.11
C ILE A 22 8.03 -34.88 14.23
N VAL A 23 8.76 -35.28 13.20
CA VAL A 23 9.44 -34.35 12.27
C VAL A 23 8.42 -33.47 11.55
N VAL A 24 7.32 -34.04 11.06
CA VAL A 24 6.23 -33.29 10.42
C VAL A 24 5.58 -32.31 11.40
N CYS A 25 5.31 -32.74 12.64
CA CYS A 25 4.75 -31.85 13.67
C CYS A 25 5.71 -30.68 13.99
N LEU A 26 7.00 -30.98 14.15
CA LEU A 26 8.00 -29.93 14.38
C LEU A 26 8.11 -28.94 13.20
N ALA A 27 8.12 -29.47 11.98
CA ALA A 27 8.13 -28.63 10.77
C ALA A 27 6.89 -27.72 10.69
N THR A 28 5.70 -28.24 10.98
CA THR A 28 4.47 -27.42 10.98
C THR A 28 4.49 -26.33 12.06
N VAL A 29 5.01 -26.62 13.25
CA VAL A 29 5.17 -25.64 14.33
C VAL A 29 6.15 -24.52 13.91
N ILE A 30 7.30 -24.88 13.33
CA ILE A 30 8.30 -23.92 12.88
C ILE A 30 7.71 -23.03 11.76
N ILE A 31 7.05 -23.62 10.76
CA ILE A 31 6.42 -22.88 9.67
C ILE A 31 5.36 -21.91 10.21
N SER A 32 4.52 -22.37 11.13
CA SER A 32 3.49 -21.53 11.75
C SER A 32 4.11 -20.36 12.55
N ALA A 33 5.12 -20.66 13.38
CA ALA A 33 5.82 -19.65 14.16
C ALA A 33 6.50 -18.60 13.25
N THR A 34 7.16 -19.04 12.18
CA THR A 34 7.75 -18.14 11.18
C THR A 34 6.70 -17.27 10.50
N PHE A 35 5.58 -17.85 10.09
CA PHE A 35 4.47 -17.11 9.49
C PHE A 35 3.93 -16.01 10.42
N PHE A 36 3.70 -16.34 11.69
CA PHE A 36 3.24 -15.34 12.68
C PHE A 36 4.28 -14.26 12.95
N ALA A 37 5.56 -14.64 13.04
CA ALA A 37 6.64 -13.67 13.24
C ALA A 37 6.75 -12.69 12.05
N VAL A 38 6.75 -13.20 10.82
CA VAL A 38 6.78 -12.36 9.60
C VAL A 38 5.56 -11.44 9.55
N LYS A 39 4.37 -11.97 9.81
CA LYS A 39 3.14 -11.15 9.84
C LYS A 39 3.22 -10.05 10.90
N SER A 40 3.77 -10.33 12.08
CA SER A 40 3.93 -9.36 13.15
C SER A 40 4.91 -8.25 12.76
N ILE A 41 6.03 -8.60 12.13
CA ILE A 41 7.02 -7.63 11.62
C ILE A 41 6.39 -6.74 10.55
N LEU A 42 5.67 -7.34 9.59
CA LEU A 42 5.00 -6.58 8.54
C LEU A 42 3.93 -5.63 9.11
N LYS A 43 3.17 -6.06 10.13
CA LYS A 43 2.18 -5.17 10.78
C LYS A 43 2.83 -4.02 11.56
N ALA A 44 4.03 -4.19 12.06
CA ALA A 44 4.79 -3.13 12.70
C ALA A 44 5.33 -2.11 11.67
N GLU A 45 5.79 -2.59 10.53
CA GLU A 45 6.28 -1.76 9.42
C GLU A 45 5.14 -1.05 8.67
N PHE A 46 4.01 -1.72 8.46
CA PHE A 46 2.82 -1.21 7.76
C PHE A 46 1.63 -1.07 8.72
N PRO A 47 1.64 -0.11 9.66
CA PRO A 47 0.57 0.04 10.63
C PRO A 47 -0.69 0.66 10.02
N MET A 48 -1.87 0.30 10.53
CA MET A 48 -3.13 1.01 10.21
C MET A 48 -3.34 2.18 11.19
N LYS A 49 -2.58 3.27 11.01
CA LYS A 49 -2.83 4.51 11.76
C LYS A 49 -3.94 5.33 11.09
N TYR A 50 -4.62 6.17 11.86
CA TYR A 50 -5.67 7.10 11.38
C TYR A 50 -6.85 6.41 10.67
N GLN A 51 -7.17 5.17 11.06
CA GLN A 51 -8.16 4.34 10.37
C GLN A 51 -9.49 5.07 10.18
N ASP A 52 -10.04 5.68 11.23
CA ASP A 52 -11.34 6.36 11.15
C ASP A 52 -11.34 7.50 10.12
N LYS A 53 -10.23 8.24 10.03
CA LYS A 53 -10.07 9.33 9.06
C LYS A 53 -9.92 8.79 7.63
N ILE A 54 -9.07 7.78 7.46
CA ILE A 54 -8.81 7.16 6.15
C ILE A 54 -10.09 6.55 5.60
N SER A 55 -10.82 5.75 6.40
CA SER A 55 -12.09 5.15 5.97
C SER A 55 -13.13 6.22 5.61
N LEU A 56 -13.27 7.25 6.45
CA LEU A 56 -14.20 8.36 6.18
C LEU A 56 -13.91 9.05 4.84
N TYR A 57 -12.66 9.42 4.59
CA TYR A 57 -12.32 10.18 3.38
C TYR A 57 -12.18 9.28 2.14
N ALA A 58 -11.81 8.01 2.30
CA ALA A 58 -11.85 7.01 1.25
C ALA A 58 -13.28 6.87 0.69
N GLU A 59 -14.26 6.66 1.57
CA GLU A 59 -15.68 6.58 1.20
C GLU A 59 -16.18 7.89 0.60
N THR A 60 -15.88 9.03 1.25
CA THR A 60 -16.37 10.37 0.84
C THR A 60 -15.90 10.73 -0.56
N TYR A 61 -14.68 10.40 -0.93
CA TYR A 61 -14.08 10.80 -2.20
C TYR A 61 -13.90 9.66 -3.21
N GLY A 62 -14.40 8.46 -2.89
CA GLY A 62 -14.37 7.30 -3.77
C GLY A 62 -12.95 6.80 -4.06
N VAL A 63 -12.07 6.80 -3.06
CA VAL A 63 -10.68 6.36 -3.16
C VAL A 63 -10.51 5.04 -2.40
N PRO A 64 -9.80 4.04 -2.95
CA PRO A 64 -9.49 2.81 -2.20
C PRO A 64 -8.72 3.11 -0.91
N GLU A 65 -9.14 2.52 0.22
CA GLU A 65 -8.47 2.73 1.51
C GLU A 65 -7.00 2.29 1.50
N ASP A 66 -6.71 1.14 0.89
CA ASP A 66 -5.37 0.60 0.76
C ASP A 66 -4.46 1.52 -0.06
N LEU A 67 -5.01 2.24 -1.05
CA LEU A 67 -4.27 3.27 -1.79
C LEU A 67 -3.88 4.42 -0.86
N LEU A 68 -4.79 4.94 -0.03
CA LEU A 68 -4.47 6.01 0.93
C LEU A 68 -3.41 5.56 1.94
N TYR A 69 -3.54 4.36 2.49
CA TYR A 69 -2.53 3.78 3.38
C TYR A 69 -1.17 3.65 2.69
N GLY A 70 -1.15 3.13 1.46
CA GLY A 70 0.07 2.95 0.66
C GLY A 70 0.78 4.27 0.37
N VAL A 71 0.02 5.31 0.07
CA VAL A 71 0.55 6.66 -0.16
C VAL A 71 1.12 7.26 1.11
N ILE A 72 0.38 7.31 2.21
CA ILE A 72 0.84 7.87 3.48
C ILE A 72 2.11 7.17 3.97
N HIS A 73 2.15 5.84 3.87
CA HIS A 73 3.33 5.06 4.20
C HIS A 73 4.53 5.42 3.32
N THR A 74 4.32 5.60 2.02
CA THR A 74 5.40 5.90 1.06
C THR A 74 5.91 7.32 1.19
N GLU A 75 5.04 8.28 1.46
CA GLU A 75 5.35 9.71 1.53
C GLU A 75 6.09 10.11 2.81
N SER A 76 5.62 9.66 3.96
CA SER A 76 6.17 10.10 5.24
C SER A 76 6.44 8.98 6.25
N GLY A 77 5.99 7.74 5.99
CA GLY A 77 5.97 6.70 7.01
C GLY A 77 5.11 7.07 8.24
N TYR A 78 4.07 7.88 8.01
CA TYR A 78 3.18 8.41 9.06
C TYR A 78 3.82 9.49 9.97
N ASP A 79 4.77 10.26 9.45
CA ASP A 79 5.31 11.43 10.14
C ASP A 79 4.48 12.68 9.78
N GLU A 80 3.67 13.17 10.73
CA GLU A 80 2.86 14.38 10.58
C GLU A 80 3.72 15.64 10.38
N LYS A 81 4.97 15.63 10.86
CA LYS A 81 5.87 16.76 10.82
C LYS A 81 6.84 16.72 9.64
N ALA A 82 6.71 15.73 8.76
CA ALA A 82 7.56 15.59 7.59
C ALA A 82 7.50 16.87 6.72
N LYS A 83 8.66 17.34 6.30
CA LYS A 83 8.80 18.43 5.32
C LYS A 83 9.93 18.09 4.37
N SER A 84 9.62 18.04 3.08
CA SER A 84 10.63 17.76 2.06
C SER A 84 11.43 19.00 1.67
N HIS A 85 12.56 18.82 1.00
CA HIS A 85 13.34 19.92 0.41
C HIS A 85 12.54 20.73 -0.63
N ALA A 86 11.57 20.10 -1.30
CA ALA A 86 10.67 20.74 -2.25
C ALA A 86 9.49 21.47 -1.57
N GLY A 87 9.44 21.46 -0.22
CA GLY A 87 8.41 22.14 0.55
C GLY A 87 7.11 21.34 0.72
N ALA A 88 7.06 20.06 0.33
CA ALA A 88 5.90 19.21 0.60
C ALA A 88 5.75 18.93 2.11
N ILE A 89 4.52 18.85 2.61
CA ILE A 89 4.20 18.93 4.04
C ILE A 89 3.34 17.73 4.50
N GLY A 90 3.66 17.25 5.70
CA GLY A 90 2.83 16.36 6.51
C GLY A 90 2.76 14.93 6.01
N LEU A 91 1.74 14.20 6.46
CA LEU A 91 1.57 12.77 6.21
C LEU A 91 1.62 12.38 4.73
N THR A 92 1.09 13.22 3.87
CA THR A 92 0.85 12.92 2.45
C THR A 92 1.72 13.72 1.51
N GLN A 93 2.64 14.52 2.06
CA GLN A 93 3.61 15.31 1.30
C GLN A 93 2.97 16.16 0.18
N ILE A 94 1.83 16.78 0.47
CA ILE A 94 1.21 17.74 -0.44
C ILE A 94 2.00 19.06 -0.39
N THR A 95 2.30 19.63 -1.55
CA THR A 95 2.95 20.95 -1.63
C THR A 95 1.95 22.06 -1.35
N PRO A 96 2.37 23.21 -0.81
CA PRO A 96 1.50 24.37 -0.60
C PRO A 96 0.75 24.82 -1.86
N GLU A 97 1.39 24.77 -3.01
CA GLU A 97 0.77 25.10 -4.30
C GLU A 97 -0.38 24.12 -4.64
N THR A 98 -0.13 22.82 -4.52
CA THR A 98 -1.15 21.79 -4.72
C THR A 98 -2.29 21.95 -3.72
N PHE A 99 -1.98 22.21 -2.45
CA PHE A 99 -2.98 22.43 -1.40
C PHE A 99 -3.88 23.65 -1.73
N LEU A 100 -3.30 24.76 -2.12
CA LEU A 100 -4.05 25.94 -2.53
C LEU A 100 -4.99 25.65 -3.72
N TRP A 101 -4.49 24.90 -4.71
CA TRP A 101 -5.32 24.48 -5.84
C TRP A 101 -6.46 23.55 -5.39
N LEU A 102 -6.19 22.59 -4.51
CA LEU A 102 -7.22 21.67 -3.99
C LEU A 102 -8.30 22.42 -3.20
N GLN A 103 -7.95 23.46 -2.46
CA GLN A 103 -8.89 24.31 -1.74
C GLN A 103 -9.89 25.00 -2.68
N THR A 104 -9.53 25.28 -3.93
CA THR A 104 -10.49 25.77 -4.93
C THR A 104 -11.56 24.71 -5.30
N LYS A 105 -11.33 23.44 -5.00
CA LYS A 105 -12.26 22.33 -5.25
C LYS A 105 -13.15 22.03 -4.06
N THR A 106 -12.64 22.27 -2.85
CA THR A 106 -13.38 22.05 -1.59
C THR A 106 -14.14 23.30 -1.12
N GLY A 107 -13.74 24.48 -1.59
CA GLY A 107 -14.30 25.77 -1.11
C GLY A 107 -13.74 26.21 0.25
N GLU A 108 -12.71 25.56 0.74
CA GLU A 108 -12.05 25.89 2.01
C GLU A 108 -10.95 26.94 1.80
N ASN A 109 -10.55 27.57 2.90
CA ASN A 109 -9.44 28.52 2.93
C ASN A 109 -8.64 28.32 4.21
N LEU A 110 -7.74 27.35 4.18
CA LEU A 110 -6.89 26.94 5.29
C LEU A 110 -5.45 27.43 5.07
N PRO A 111 -4.71 27.76 6.12
CA PRO A 111 -3.28 28.06 6.01
C PRO A 111 -2.49 26.76 5.68
N GLU A 112 -1.28 26.91 5.11
CA GLU A 112 -0.48 25.75 4.70
C GLU A 112 -0.09 24.84 5.86
N GLU A 113 0.05 25.41 7.07
CA GLU A 113 0.35 24.68 8.30
C GLU A 113 -0.72 23.66 8.67
N ALA A 114 -1.96 23.81 8.16
CA ALA A 114 -3.02 22.84 8.34
C ALA A 114 -2.67 21.45 7.77
N LEU A 115 -1.71 21.38 6.82
CA LEU A 115 -1.22 20.10 6.31
C LEU A 115 -0.42 19.27 7.33
N TYR A 116 0.02 19.87 8.45
CA TYR A 116 0.60 19.11 9.57
C TYR A 116 -0.46 18.44 10.44
N ASP A 117 -1.73 18.85 10.34
CA ASP A 117 -2.82 18.15 10.97
C ASP A 117 -3.18 16.88 10.19
N ALA A 118 -3.25 15.75 10.88
CA ALA A 118 -3.51 14.46 10.26
C ALA A 118 -4.88 14.40 9.53
N ASP A 119 -5.90 15.04 10.09
CA ASP A 119 -7.24 15.07 9.48
C ASP A 119 -7.23 15.81 8.14
N THR A 120 -6.68 17.01 8.15
CA THR A 120 -6.51 17.83 6.95
C THR A 120 -5.65 17.14 5.90
N SER A 121 -4.51 16.58 6.31
CA SER A 121 -3.58 15.91 5.37
C SER A 121 -4.22 14.71 4.69
N VAL A 122 -4.91 13.83 5.45
CA VAL A 122 -5.62 12.67 4.89
C VAL A 122 -6.78 13.10 4.00
N LYS A 123 -7.58 14.08 4.44
CA LYS A 123 -8.68 14.63 3.66
C LYS A 123 -8.21 15.11 2.28
N TYR A 124 -7.19 15.94 2.25
CA TYR A 124 -6.71 16.52 0.99
C TYR A 124 -5.99 15.52 0.10
N CYS A 125 -5.38 14.50 0.66
CA CYS A 125 -4.89 13.35 -0.11
C CYS A 125 -6.05 12.62 -0.81
N ALA A 126 -7.13 12.33 -0.08
CA ALA A 126 -8.30 11.68 -0.65
C ALA A 126 -8.99 12.56 -1.71
N VAL A 127 -9.13 13.88 -1.47
CA VAL A 127 -9.62 14.84 -2.49
C VAL A 127 -8.79 14.74 -3.75
N PHE A 128 -7.45 14.79 -3.61
CA PHE A 128 -6.56 14.77 -4.77
C PHE A 128 -6.65 13.45 -5.53
N TYR A 129 -6.56 12.31 -4.85
CA TYR A 129 -6.71 11.00 -5.50
C TYR A 129 -8.09 10.80 -6.12
N GLY A 130 -9.18 11.26 -5.51
CA GLY A 130 -10.51 11.23 -6.10
C GLY A 130 -10.59 11.99 -7.42
N LEU A 131 -9.95 13.17 -7.49
CA LEU A 131 -9.83 13.93 -8.73
C LEU A 131 -8.97 13.23 -9.78
N LEU A 132 -7.83 12.66 -9.38
CA LEU A 132 -6.92 11.94 -10.28
C LEU A 132 -7.56 10.66 -10.82
N LEU A 133 -8.17 9.84 -9.98
CA LEU A 133 -8.88 8.63 -10.40
C LEU A 133 -10.01 8.97 -11.38
N LYS A 134 -10.76 10.01 -11.11
CA LYS A 134 -11.80 10.48 -12.03
C LYS A 134 -11.24 10.95 -13.37
N GLU A 135 -10.12 11.69 -13.36
CA GLU A 135 -9.44 12.19 -14.57
C GLU A 135 -8.90 11.07 -15.43
N PHE A 136 -8.30 10.05 -14.79
CA PHE A 136 -7.64 8.94 -15.48
C PHE A 136 -8.50 7.66 -15.54
N GLY A 137 -9.82 7.78 -15.47
CA GLY A 137 -10.76 6.67 -15.71
C GLY A 137 -10.65 5.51 -14.71
N GLY A 138 -10.17 5.76 -13.50
CA GLY A 138 -9.99 4.76 -12.44
C GLY A 138 -8.65 4.02 -12.52
N ASP A 139 -7.75 4.36 -13.44
CA ASP A 139 -6.42 3.73 -13.49
C ASP A 139 -5.52 4.24 -12.37
N GLU A 140 -5.36 3.41 -11.34
CA GLU A 140 -4.58 3.74 -10.15
C GLU A 140 -3.12 4.03 -10.48
N LYS A 141 -2.50 3.27 -11.39
CA LYS A 141 -1.10 3.45 -11.76
C LYS A 141 -0.87 4.85 -12.34
N THR A 142 -1.74 5.28 -13.23
CA THR A 142 -1.68 6.61 -13.84
C THR A 142 -1.98 7.72 -12.82
N ALA A 143 -2.95 7.49 -11.91
CA ALA A 143 -3.24 8.41 -10.81
C ALA A 143 -2.06 8.57 -9.84
N ILE A 144 -1.40 7.47 -9.47
CA ILE A 144 -0.19 7.51 -8.61
C ILE A 144 0.95 8.25 -9.32
N ALA A 145 1.16 8.01 -10.61
CA ALA A 145 2.15 8.75 -11.39
C ALA A 145 1.84 10.25 -11.43
N ALA A 146 0.57 10.63 -11.57
CA ALA A 146 0.13 12.02 -11.61
C ALA A 146 0.21 12.75 -10.27
N TYR A 147 0.05 12.02 -9.17
CA TYR A 147 0.28 12.55 -7.83
C TYR A 147 1.73 13.03 -7.67
N HIS A 148 2.69 12.22 -8.14
CA HIS A 148 4.12 12.51 -8.01
C HIS A 148 4.66 13.47 -9.08
N ALA A 149 4.41 13.19 -10.37
CA ALA A 149 4.95 13.96 -11.50
C ALA A 149 4.11 15.18 -11.87
N GLY A 150 2.90 15.28 -11.33
CA GLY A 150 1.93 16.29 -11.72
C GLY A 150 1.07 15.87 -12.92
N ARG A 151 -0.19 16.30 -12.89
CA ARG A 151 -1.22 16.02 -13.92
C ARG A 151 -0.80 16.43 -15.33
N GLY A 152 -0.18 17.61 -15.45
CA GLY A 152 0.26 18.15 -16.74
C GLY A 152 1.28 17.26 -17.43
N GLN A 153 2.25 16.74 -16.66
CA GLN A 153 3.29 15.84 -17.15
C GLN A 153 2.69 14.49 -17.60
N VAL A 154 1.82 13.91 -16.76
CA VAL A 154 1.16 12.64 -17.11
C VAL A 154 0.26 12.79 -18.33
N ASN A 155 -0.49 13.87 -18.43
CA ASN A 155 -1.28 14.18 -19.64
C ASN A 155 -0.41 14.37 -20.90
N ALA A 156 0.83 14.82 -20.77
CA ALA A 156 1.79 14.86 -21.88
C ALA A 156 2.24 13.43 -22.26
N TRP A 157 2.55 12.58 -21.28
CA TRP A 157 2.91 11.18 -21.50
C TRP A 157 1.77 10.38 -22.14
N LEU A 158 0.52 10.61 -21.78
CA LEU A 158 -0.63 9.92 -22.37
C LEU A 158 -0.84 10.23 -23.86
N ARG A 159 -0.25 11.32 -24.37
CA ARG A 159 -0.30 11.66 -25.81
C ARG A 159 0.79 10.98 -26.64
N ASP A 160 1.75 10.35 -25.99
CA ASP A 160 2.83 9.63 -26.63
C ASP A 160 2.46 8.15 -26.81
N PRO A 161 2.31 7.63 -28.05
CA PRO A 161 1.90 6.26 -28.29
C PRO A 161 2.91 5.20 -27.81
N ASP A 162 4.19 5.56 -27.63
CA ASP A 162 5.22 4.66 -27.09
C ASP A 162 5.09 4.51 -25.56
N ILE A 163 4.46 5.49 -24.90
CA ILE A 163 4.22 5.51 -23.46
C ILE A 163 2.81 5.03 -23.14
N SER A 164 1.83 5.42 -23.92
CA SER A 164 0.41 5.13 -23.76
C SER A 164 -0.25 4.80 -25.12
N PRO A 165 -0.22 3.54 -25.54
CA PRO A 165 -0.81 3.14 -26.82
C PRO A 165 -2.31 3.36 -26.93
N ASP A 166 -3.02 3.38 -25.81
CA ASP A 166 -4.47 3.62 -25.72
C ASP A 166 -4.83 5.10 -25.43
N GLY A 167 -3.82 5.94 -25.18
CA GLY A 167 -4.01 7.34 -24.78
C GLY A 167 -4.67 7.54 -23.43
N LYS A 168 -4.78 6.49 -22.60
CA LYS A 168 -5.53 6.51 -21.32
C LYS A 168 -4.73 5.98 -20.15
N THR A 169 -3.90 4.96 -20.37
CA THR A 169 -3.13 4.29 -19.34
C THR A 169 -1.64 4.31 -19.64
N LEU A 170 -0.80 4.45 -18.63
CA LEU A 170 0.66 4.43 -18.78
C LEU A 170 1.17 3.00 -18.83
N VAL A 171 1.65 2.54 -20.01
CA VAL A 171 2.36 1.26 -20.14
C VAL A 171 3.76 1.40 -19.59
N ASN A 172 4.45 2.47 -19.99
CA ASN A 172 5.76 2.88 -19.49
C ASN A 172 5.67 4.21 -18.74
N ILE A 173 6.57 4.41 -17.78
CA ILE A 173 6.80 5.70 -17.13
C ILE A 173 8.23 6.09 -17.47
N PRO A 174 8.43 7.15 -18.26
CA PRO A 174 9.76 7.51 -18.79
C PRO A 174 10.68 8.08 -17.73
N GLU A 175 10.13 8.75 -16.72
CA GLU A 175 10.88 9.35 -15.64
C GLU A 175 11.20 8.31 -14.56
N SER A 176 12.48 8.09 -14.29
CA SER A 176 12.95 7.05 -13.36
C SER A 176 12.47 7.25 -11.92
N GLU A 177 12.38 8.50 -11.45
CA GLU A 177 11.93 8.81 -10.09
C GLU A 177 10.44 8.51 -9.92
N THR A 178 9.61 8.97 -10.87
CA THR A 178 8.17 8.68 -10.86
C THR A 178 7.90 7.18 -11.00
N LYS A 179 8.66 6.47 -11.83
CA LYS A 179 8.54 5.01 -11.95
C LYS A 179 8.81 4.31 -10.62
N LYS A 180 9.92 4.65 -9.94
CA LYS A 180 10.26 4.11 -8.61
C LYS A 180 9.21 4.45 -7.56
N TYR A 181 8.67 5.66 -7.61
CA TYR A 181 7.58 6.07 -6.73
C TYR A 181 6.33 5.22 -6.91
N VAL A 182 5.87 5.07 -8.16
CA VAL A 182 4.71 4.21 -8.49
C VAL A 182 4.92 2.78 -8.00
N GLU A 183 6.10 2.20 -8.26
CA GLU A 183 6.43 0.84 -7.79
C GLU A 183 6.40 0.73 -6.26
N LYS A 184 6.88 1.74 -5.53
CA LYS A 184 6.83 1.77 -4.06
C LYS A 184 5.40 1.84 -3.53
N VAL A 185 4.57 2.74 -4.08
CA VAL A 185 3.18 2.89 -3.66
C VAL A 185 2.39 1.61 -3.97
N GLN A 186 2.48 1.07 -5.19
CA GLN A 186 1.80 -0.17 -5.55
C GLN A 186 2.21 -1.36 -4.68
N ARG A 187 3.51 -1.44 -4.32
CA ARG A 187 3.99 -2.45 -3.37
C ARG A 187 3.35 -2.27 -2.00
N ALA A 188 3.30 -1.05 -1.49
CA ALA A 188 2.69 -0.75 -0.19
C ALA A 188 1.19 -1.10 -0.21
N VAL A 189 0.44 -0.66 -1.22
CA VAL A 189 -0.98 -1.02 -1.46
C VAL A 189 -1.18 -2.54 -1.40
N SER A 190 -0.38 -3.30 -2.17
CA SER A 190 -0.48 -4.77 -2.17
C SER A 190 -0.18 -5.40 -0.80
N ILE A 191 0.68 -4.78 0.02
CA ILE A 191 0.97 -5.25 1.37
C ILE A 191 -0.23 -4.95 2.29
N TYR A 192 -0.80 -3.74 2.24
CA TYR A 192 -1.99 -3.38 3.02
C TYR A 192 -3.17 -4.27 2.69
N ASP A 193 -3.52 -4.49 1.41
CA ASP A 193 -4.58 -5.41 0.99
C ASP A 193 -4.37 -6.81 1.60
N LYS A 194 -3.16 -7.38 1.48
CA LYS A 194 -2.87 -8.73 1.99
C LYS A 194 -2.90 -8.83 3.52
N LEU A 195 -2.38 -7.83 4.23
CA LEU A 195 -2.30 -7.85 5.69
C LEU A 195 -3.64 -7.59 6.37
N TYR A 196 -4.47 -6.73 5.75
CA TYR A 196 -5.66 -6.14 6.36
C TYR A 196 -6.94 -6.33 5.54
N LYS A 197 -6.96 -7.32 4.65
CA LYS A 197 -8.10 -7.62 3.77
C LYS A 197 -9.45 -7.72 4.50
N LYS A 198 -9.46 -8.23 5.75
CA LYS A 198 -10.67 -8.36 6.55
C LYS A 198 -11.13 -7.04 7.14
N GLU A 199 -10.19 -6.16 7.41
CA GLU A 199 -10.41 -4.82 7.98
C GLU A 199 -10.86 -3.85 6.90
N LEU A 200 -10.25 -3.92 5.70
CA LEU A 200 -10.53 -3.06 4.54
C LEU A 200 -11.84 -3.41 3.80
N ASN A 201 -12.30 -4.66 3.85
CA ASN A 201 -13.55 -5.09 3.19
C ASN A 201 -14.77 -5.07 4.13
N LYS A 202 -14.80 -4.23 5.15
CA LYS A 202 -15.93 -4.14 6.10
C LYS A 202 -16.97 -3.09 5.73
N ILE A 203 -16.83 -2.46 4.56
CA ILE A 203 -17.76 -1.47 4.02
C ILE A 203 -18.71 -2.12 3.02
#